data_6613461c98057d4c9930b3733e909d30
#
_entry.id   6613461c98057d4c9930b3733e909d30
#
_cell.length_a   1.000
_cell.length_b   1.000
_cell.length_c   1.000
_cell.angle_alpha   90.00
_cell.angle_beta   90.00
_cell.angle_gamma   90.00
#
_symmetry.space_group_name_H-M   'P 1'
#
loop_
_entity.id
_entity.type
_entity.pdbx_description
1 polymer ?
#
loop_
_entity_poly.entity_id
_entity_poly.type
_entity_poly.pdbx_seq_one_letter_code
_entity_poly.pdbx_strand_id
1 'polypeptide(L)'
;MLNLDSKNIRFLARMGARGTLGQVVYDYLKDERDLYVVTADLMHASGFDRVKKDFPERLVNVGIAEQNLIGVSAGLARYGSPVIATSWAMFTSVRVADQVRNYMGYMQSNVKLIGMDSGFIQSEFSYSHTNPPDIAIMRTIPGIKILSPCDGTEIYKAVVSAIEYKGPVYIRLTGDTLMPIVYKDATYNYEIGKANILKKGNEIAIIATGNIVKNGLDAADLLKDQLDCTVIDMHTIVPLDATLLQELKHYKLIVTVEEHLKAGGLGSAIAEYYAAEAVKPRHIILGVDDIYTPSGTTGYVQEQVGLSSRQIAERIIKEFRS
;
A
#
# COMPACT_ATOMS: atom_id res chain seq x y z
N MET A 1 -19.36 -11.95 1.92
CA MET A 1 -18.47 -10.91 1.31
C MET A 1 -19.31 -9.80 0.69
N LEU A 2 -18.84 -8.55 0.74
CA LEU A 2 -19.54 -7.37 0.22
C LEU A 2 -19.57 -7.38 -1.32
N ASN A 3 -20.74 -7.10 -1.92
CA ASN A 3 -20.81 -6.83 -3.35
C ASN A 3 -20.26 -5.41 -3.63
N LEU A 4 -19.24 -5.28 -4.47
CA LEU A 4 -18.56 -4.01 -4.75
C LEU A 4 -19.29 -3.22 -5.86
N ASP A 5 -20.57 -2.93 -5.65
CA ASP A 5 -21.34 -2.01 -6.47
C ASP A 5 -21.03 -0.53 -6.17
N SER A 6 -21.56 0.39 -6.96
CA SER A 6 -21.29 1.83 -6.83
C SER A 6 -21.70 2.41 -5.47
N LYS A 7 -22.66 1.80 -4.75
CA LYS A 7 -23.08 2.21 -3.41
C LYS A 7 -22.03 1.80 -2.38
N ASN A 8 -21.57 0.56 -2.47
CA ASN A 8 -20.58 0.01 -1.55
C ASN A 8 -19.18 0.60 -1.80
N ILE A 9 -18.81 0.90 -3.04
CA ILE A 9 -17.59 1.66 -3.35
C ILE A 9 -17.57 3.01 -2.62
N ARG A 10 -18.67 3.78 -2.69
CA ARG A 10 -18.78 5.06 -1.94
C ARG A 10 -18.80 4.86 -0.43
N PHE A 11 -19.38 3.76 0.04
CA PHE A 11 -19.37 3.41 1.45
C PHE A 11 -17.95 3.15 1.95
N LEU A 12 -17.17 2.31 1.26
CA LEU A 12 -15.77 2.02 1.61
C LEU A 12 -14.89 3.27 1.56
N ALA A 13 -15.06 4.12 0.54
CA ALA A 13 -14.34 5.39 0.45
C ALA A 13 -14.60 6.30 1.66
N ARG A 14 -15.85 6.34 2.17
CA ARG A 14 -16.20 7.13 3.37
C ARG A 14 -15.65 6.52 4.65
N MET A 15 -15.61 5.20 4.75
CA MET A 15 -15.04 4.52 5.90
C MET A 15 -13.52 4.70 6.03
N GLY A 16 -12.85 4.98 4.91
CA GLY A 16 -11.41 5.07 4.86
C GLY A 16 -10.71 3.71 4.97
N ALA A 17 -9.38 3.74 5.00
CA ALA A 17 -8.58 2.51 4.96
C ALA A 17 -8.83 1.61 6.18
N ARG A 18 -8.83 2.16 7.37
CA ARG A 18 -9.03 1.42 8.63
C ARG A 18 -10.43 0.82 8.72
N GLY A 19 -11.46 1.62 8.41
CA GLY A 19 -12.85 1.13 8.40
C GLY A 19 -13.07 0.05 7.33
N THR A 20 -12.45 0.17 6.16
CA THR A 20 -12.48 -0.83 5.11
C THR A 20 -11.82 -2.14 5.56
N LEU A 21 -10.65 -2.07 6.23
CA LEU A 21 -10.02 -3.25 6.83
C LEU A 21 -10.98 -3.97 7.78
N GLY A 22 -11.59 -3.23 8.72
CA GLY A 22 -12.58 -3.78 9.65
C GLY A 22 -13.77 -4.42 8.96
N GLN A 23 -14.25 -3.81 7.87
CA GLN A 23 -15.37 -4.36 7.06
C GLN A 23 -14.97 -5.67 6.39
N VAL A 24 -13.80 -5.75 5.75
CA VAL A 24 -13.32 -6.99 5.09
C VAL A 24 -13.21 -8.13 6.10
N VAL A 25 -12.56 -7.89 7.23
CA VAL A 25 -12.34 -8.89 8.27
C VAL A 25 -13.68 -9.40 8.82
N TYR A 26 -14.59 -8.48 9.10
CA TYR A 26 -15.93 -8.84 9.58
C TYR A 26 -16.71 -9.68 8.56
N ASP A 27 -16.71 -9.28 7.28
CA ASP A 27 -17.38 -10.01 6.22
C ASP A 27 -16.78 -11.42 6.03
N TYR A 28 -15.45 -11.53 6.12
CA TYR A 28 -14.75 -12.80 5.98
C TYR A 28 -15.13 -13.79 7.08
N LEU A 29 -15.16 -13.33 8.33
CA LEU A 29 -15.57 -14.14 9.48
C LEU A 29 -17.07 -14.49 9.45
N LYS A 30 -17.92 -13.55 9.01
CA LYS A 30 -19.35 -13.77 8.88
C LYS A 30 -19.70 -14.85 7.85
N ASP A 31 -18.89 -15.01 6.82
CA ASP A 31 -18.99 -16.09 5.83
C ASP A 31 -18.41 -17.43 6.35
N GLU A 32 -18.24 -17.56 7.68
CA GLU A 32 -17.74 -18.76 8.39
C GLU A 32 -16.36 -19.22 7.92
N ARG A 33 -15.54 -18.28 7.40
CA ARG A 33 -14.19 -18.57 6.94
C ARG A 33 -13.20 -18.50 8.10
N ASP A 34 -12.20 -19.36 8.08
CA ASP A 34 -11.20 -19.40 9.14
C ASP A 34 -10.23 -18.24 9.05
N LEU A 35 -10.13 -17.46 10.13
CA LEU A 35 -9.23 -16.30 10.26
C LEU A 35 -9.06 -15.96 11.73
N TYR A 36 -7.82 -15.63 12.15
CA TYR A 36 -7.55 -14.98 13.42
C TYR A 36 -7.08 -13.54 13.20
N VAL A 37 -7.38 -12.69 14.16
CA VAL A 37 -7.00 -11.28 14.17
C VAL A 37 -6.19 -11.01 15.43
N VAL A 38 -5.01 -10.40 15.28
CA VAL A 38 -4.16 -9.99 16.40
C VAL A 38 -3.88 -8.50 16.30
N THR A 39 -4.03 -7.77 17.39
CA THR A 39 -3.80 -6.32 17.44
C THR A 39 -2.95 -5.92 18.62
N ALA A 40 -2.14 -4.88 18.45
CA ALA A 40 -1.35 -4.28 19.53
C ALA A 40 -2.08 -3.06 20.12
N ASP A 41 -3.18 -3.32 20.83
CA ASP A 41 -4.06 -2.32 21.47
C ASP A 41 -4.72 -1.30 20.55
N LEU A 42 -4.86 -1.66 19.27
CA LEU A 42 -5.45 -0.81 18.23
C LEU A 42 -6.76 -1.38 17.65
N MET A 43 -7.49 -2.17 18.43
CA MET A 43 -8.73 -2.81 18.00
C MET A 43 -9.74 -1.81 17.42
N HIS A 44 -10.03 -0.74 18.17
CA HIS A 44 -10.96 0.30 17.73
C HIS A 44 -10.43 1.06 16.50
N ALA A 45 -9.16 1.45 16.54
CA ALA A 45 -8.51 2.13 15.42
C ALA A 45 -8.47 1.29 14.13
N SER A 46 -8.45 -0.03 14.23
CA SER A 46 -8.48 -0.96 13.10
C SER A 46 -9.90 -1.28 12.59
N GLY A 47 -10.94 -0.71 13.20
CA GLY A 47 -12.33 -0.96 12.85
C GLY A 47 -12.86 -2.34 13.30
N PHE A 48 -12.26 -2.97 14.31
CA PHE A 48 -12.59 -4.34 14.75
C PHE A 48 -13.64 -4.42 15.85
N ASP A 49 -14.37 -3.34 16.14
CA ASP A 49 -15.42 -3.33 17.19
C ASP A 49 -16.48 -4.41 16.96
N ARG A 50 -16.93 -4.58 15.71
CA ARG A 50 -17.89 -5.64 15.35
C ARG A 50 -17.30 -7.04 15.43
N VAL A 51 -16.01 -7.19 15.07
CA VAL A 51 -15.31 -8.46 15.22
C VAL A 51 -15.22 -8.85 16.69
N LYS A 52 -14.84 -7.93 17.57
CA LYS A 52 -14.82 -8.16 19.01
C LYS A 52 -16.18 -8.54 19.59
N LYS A 53 -17.24 -7.91 19.10
CA LYS A 53 -18.59 -8.15 19.58
C LYS A 53 -19.13 -9.53 19.17
N ASP A 54 -18.98 -9.89 17.89
CA ASP A 54 -19.65 -11.03 17.28
C ASP A 54 -18.74 -12.27 17.17
N PHE A 55 -17.41 -12.10 17.20
CA PHE A 55 -16.38 -13.14 17.08
C PHE A 55 -15.23 -12.95 18.08
N PRO A 56 -15.52 -12.79 19.41
CA PRO A 56 -14.49 -12.46 20.39
C PRO A 56 -13.35 -13.48 20.47
N GLU A 57 -13.64 -14.75 20.20
CA GLU A 57 -12.67 -15.87 20.20
C GLU A 57 -11.69 -15.83 19.02
N ARG A 58 -11.98 -15.02 18.01
CA ARG A 58 -11.15 -14.81 16.82
C ARG A 58 -10.22 -13.60 16.94
N LEU A 59 -10.35 -12.79 18.01
CA LEU A 59 -9.58 -11.56 18.18
C LEU A 59 -8.72 -11.62 19.43
N VAL A 60 -7.41 -11.46 19.23
CA VAL A 60 -6.41 -11.43 20.30
C VAL A 60 -5.83 -10.01 20.41
N ASN A 61 -5.88 -9.39 21.58
CA ASN A 61 -5.19 -8.15 21.88
C ASN A 61 -3.95 -8.44 22.73
N VAL A 62 -2.77 -8.16 22.21
CA VAL A 62 -1.49 -8.40 22.92
C VAL A 62 -1.01 -7.19 23.75
N GLY A 63 -1.82 -6.12 23.81
CA GLY A 63 -1.41 -4.84 24.39
C GLY A 63 -0.46 -4.08 23.46
N ILE A 64 0.11 -2.98 23.94
CA ILE A 64 1.08 -2.15 23.18
C ILE A 64 2.43 -2.91 23.17
N ALA A 65 2.50 -3.98 22.38
CA ALA A 65 3.62 -4.90 22.35
C ALA A 65 3.82 -5.49 20.94
N GLU A 66 4.29 -4.69 19.99
CA GLU A 66 4.34 -5.07 18.57
C GLU A 66 5.29 -6.24 18.29
N GLN A 67 6.35 -6.39 19.05
CA GLN A 67 7.22 -7.58 18.94
C GLN A 67 6.47 -8.85 19.31
N ASN A 68 5.66 -8.80 20.38
CA ASN A 68 4.78 -9.90 20.77
C ASN A 68 3.67 -10.13 19.76
N LEU A 69 3.13 -9.06 19.13
CA LEU A 69 2.17 -9.14 18.02
C LEU A 69 2.66 -10.11 16.94
N ILE A 70 3.91 -9.96 16.49
CA ILE A 70 4.46 -10.82 15.43
C ILE A 70 4.65 -12.25 15.92
N GLY A 71 5.18 -12.44 17.14
CA GLY A 71 5.39 -13.77 17.72
C GLY A 71 4.10 -14.56 17.92
N VAL A 72 3.07 -13.93 18.50
CA VAL A 72 1.74 -14.53 18.70
C VAL A 72 1.08 -14.86 17.35
N SER A 73 1.14 -13.94 16.38
CA SER A 73 0.57 -14.15 15.06
C SER A 73 1.23 -15.32 14.33
N ALA A 74 2.56 -15.41 14.36
CA ALA A 74 3.29 -16.53 13.76
C ALA A 74 2.98 -17.85 14.47
N GLY A 75 2.85 -17.83 15.80
CA GLY A 75 2.43 -18.99 16.60
C GLY A 75 1.05 -19.49 16.20
N LEU A 76 0.06 -18.61 16.11
CA LEU A 76 -1.31 -18.94 15.65
C LEU A 76 -1.32 -19.50 14.22
N ALA A 77 -0.56 -18.88 13.31
CA ALA A 77 -0.48 -19.32 11.92
C ALA A 77 0.07 -20.76 11.75
N ARG A 78 0.85 -21.26 12.71
CA ARG A 78 1.34 -22.66 12.68
C ARG A 78 0.24 -23.70 12.86
N TYR A 79 -0.89 -23.31 13.40
CA TYR A 79 -2.07 -24.22 13.51
C TYR A 79 -2.90 -24.26 12.22
N GLY A 80 -2.47 -23.60 11.15
CA GLY A 80 -3.04 -23.71 9.81
C GLY A 80 -3.92 -22.54 9.37
N SER A 81 -4.42 -21.72 10.30
CA SER A 81 -5.26 -20.58 9.99
C SER A 81 -4.45 -19.39 9.49
N PRO A 82 -4.97 -18.60 8.52
CA PRO A 82 -4.40 -17.29 8.23
C PRO A 82 -4.59 -16.34 9.43
N VAL A 83 -3.64 -15.43 9.62
CA VAL A 83 -3.68 -14.46 10.72
C VAL A 83 -3.49 -13.06 10.18
N ILE A 84 -4.42 -12.14 10.47
CA ILE A 84 -4.21 -10.70 10.31
C ILE A 84 -3.58 -10.15 11.59
N ALA A 85 -2.42 -9.50 11.46
CA ALA A 85 -1.74 -8.79 12.52
C ALA A 85 -1.71 -7.29 12.19
N THR A 86 -2.09 -6.39 13.12
CA THR A 86 -2.23 -4.97 12.80
C THR A 86 -1.69 -4.06 13.90
N SER A 87 -0.94 -3.05 13.46
CA SER A 87 -0.54 -1.86 14.22
C SER A 87 -0.21 -0.72 13.23
N TRP A 88 0.24 0.43 13.75
CA TRP A 88 0.70 1.52 12.88
C TRP A 88 1.91 1.09 12.04
N ALA A 89 2.01 1.60 10.82
CA ALA A 89 3.04 1.19 9.86
C ALA A 89 4.47 1.37 10.38
N MET A 90 4.75 2.44 11.14
CA MET A 90 6.03 2.65 11.79
C MET A 90 6.38 1.48 12.73
N PHE A 91 5.40 0.98 13.45
CA PHE A 91 5.61 -0.05 14.47
C PHE A 91 5.52 -1.47 13.92
N THR A 92 4.85 -1.67 12.80
CA THR A 92 4.85 -2.96 12.08
C THR A 92 6.05 -3.13 11.15
N SER A 93 6.85 -2.09 10.95
CA SER A 93 8.05 -2.15 10.11
C SER A 93 9.33 -1.93 10.91
N VAL A 94 9.61 -0.71 11.34
CA VAL A 94 10.89 -0.35 12.00
C VAL A 94 11.07 -1.09 13.32
N ARG A 95 10.06 -1.05 14.19
CA ARG A 95 10.15 -1.61 15.56
C ARG A 95 10.32 -3.12 15.60
N VAL A 96 9.75 -3.83 14.62
CA VAL A 96 9.64 -5.30 14.62
C VAL A 96 10.39 -5.96 13.46
N ALA A 97 11.29 -5.25 12.81
CA ALA A 97 12.00 -5.73 11.62
C ALA A 97 12.66 -7.10 11.82
N ASP A 98 13.27 -7.33 12.97
CA ASP A 98 13.91 -8.63 13.26
C ASP A 98 12.87 -9.75 13.45
N GLN A 99 11.78 -9.50 14.18
CA GLN A 99 10.72 -10.49 14.37
C GLN A 99 10.04 -10.82 13.04
N VAL A 100 9.76 -9.81 12.19
CA VAL A 100 9.19 -10.03 10.85
C VAL A 100 10.15 -10.83 9.99
N ARG A 101 11.45 -10.51 9.98
CA ARG A 101 12.47 -11.25 9.24
C ARG A 101 12.51 -12.72 9.64
N ASN A 102 12.50 -13.01 10.93
CA ASN A 102 12.57 -14.37 11.44
C ASN A 102 11.25 -15.13 11.31
N TYR A 103 10.16 -14.57 11.85
CA TYR A 103 8.91 -15.32 11.99
C TYR A 103 8.05 -15.28 10.73
N MET A 104 8.05 -14.19 9.98
CA MET A 104 7.32 -14.14 8.72
C MET A 104 8.21 -14.53 7.54
N GLY A 105 9.38 -13.90 7.37
CA GLY A 105 10.28 -14.14 6.24
C GLY A 105 10.88 -15.55 6.26
N TYR A 106 11.69 -15.88 7.25
CA TYR A 106 12.38 -17.18 7.30
C TYR A 106 11.42 -18.37 7.50
N MET A 107 10.47 -18.25 8.44
CA MET A 107 9.52 -19.33 8.73
C MET A 107 8.36 -19.41 7.73
N GLN A 108 8.23 -18.47 6.81
CA GLN A 108 7.13 -18.37 5.82
C GLN A 108 5.74 -18.48 6.46
N SER A 109 5.55 -17.85 7.63
CA SER A 109 4.30 -17.93 8.38
C SER A 109 3.15 -17.26 7.63
N ASN A 110 1.97 -17.87 7.67
CA ASN A 110 0.76 -17.37 6.99
C ASN A 110 0.15 -16.15 7.72
N VAL A 111 0.97 -15.11 7.91
CA VAL A 111 0.59 -13.86 8.58
C VAL A 111 0.44 -12.74 7.55
N LYS A 112 -0.68 -11.98 7.67
CA LYS A 112 -0.97 -10.77 6.91
C LYS A 112 -0.73 -9.59 7.83
N LEU A 113 0.46 -9.02 7.75
CA LEU A 113 0.87 -7.89 8.58
C LEU A 113 0.37 -6.59 7.95
N ILE A 114 -0.50 -5.90 8.67
CA ILE A 114 -1.10 -4.65 8.22
C ILE A 114 -0.37 -3.48 8.88
N GLY A 115 0.29 -2.67 8.07
CA GLY A 115 0.81 -1.37 8.46
C GLY A 115 -0.24 -0.29 8.22
N MET A 116 -0.97 0.08 9.28
CA MET A 116 -1.99 1.12 9.19
C MET A 116 -1.35 2.51 9.13
N ASP A 117 -2.05 3.44 8.49
CA ASP A 117 -1.71 4.85 8.41
C ASP A 117 -0.26 5.10 7.94
N SER A 118 0.12 4.39 6.89
CA SER A 118 1.39 4.55 6.20
C SER A 118 1.46 5.85 5.39
N GLY A 119 2.62 6.22 4.90
CA GLY A 119 2.81 7.46 4.17
C GLY A 119 2.64 8.67 5.07
N PHE A 120 1.81 9.63 4.69
CA PHE A 120 1.64 10.90 5.40
C PHE A 120 0.38 10.99 6.26
N ILE A 121 -0.36 9.88 6.47
CA ILE A 121 -1.65 9.92 7.17
C ILE A 121 -1.50 10.39 8.63
N GLN A 122 -0.43 10.02 9.31
CA GLN A 122 -0.15 10.43 10.69
C GLN A 122 0.80 11.64 10.78
N SER A 123 0.86 12.47 9.75
CA SER A 123 1.82 13.60 9.70
C SER A 123 1.63 14.63 10.80
N GLU A 124 0.44 14.73 11.38
CA GLU A 124 0.16 15.62 12.53
C GLU A 124 0.94 15.20 13.78
N PHE A 125 1.29 13.90 13.92
CA PHE A 125 2.11 13.37 15.00
C PHE A 125 3.61 13.42 14.71
N SER A 126 4.02 14.10 13.62
CA SER A 126 5.41 14.26 13.22
C SER A 126 6.10 12.93 12.86
N TYR A 127 7.43 12.96 12.74
CA TYR A 127 8.24 11.85 12.23
C TYR A 127 8.13 10.54 13.04
N SER A 128 7.65 10.58 14.27
CA SER A 128 7.44 9.37 15.08
C SER A 128 6.36 8.43 14.51
N HIS A 129 5.47 8.94 13.65
CA HIS A 129 4.35 8.20 13.07
C HIS A 129 4.24 8.35 11.55
N THR A 130 4.90 9.36 10.94
CA THR A 130 4.78 9.65 9.51
C THR A 130 5.94 9.10 8.70
N ASN A 131 5.66 8.82 7.43
CA ASN A 131 6.63 8.44 6.40
C ASN A 131 7.60 7.33 6.86
N PRO A 132 7.08 6.21 7.39
CA PRO A 132 7.95 5.10 7.77
C PRO A 132 8.69 4.55 6.54
N PRO A 133 9.93 4.07 6.70
CA PRO A 133 10.66 3.39 5.63
C PRO A 133 10.18 1.93 5.48
N ASP A 134 8.87 1.72 5.53
CA ASP A 134 8.23 0.42 5.60
C ASP A 134 8.47 -0.43 4.35
N ILE A 135 8.31 0.15 3.15
CA ILE A 135 8.60 -0.55 1.89
C ILE A 135 10.08 -0.97 1.85
N ALA A 136 10.99 -0.05 2.18
CA ALA A 136 12.43 -0.31 2.15
C ALA A 136 12.82 -1.48 3.05
N ILE A 137 12.32 -1.50 4.29
CA ILE A 137 12.57 -2.56 5.26
C ILE A 137 11.97 -3.89 4.78
N MET A 138 10.70 -3.88 4.38
CA MET A 138 10.01 -5.11 3.97
C MET A 138 10.58 -5.72 2.69
N ARG A 139 11.07 -4.90 1.76
CA ARG A 139 11.74 -5.37 0.53
C ARG A 139 13.04 -6.14 0.78
N THR A 140 13.69 -5.92 1.91
CA THR A 140 14.91 -6.66 2.28
C THR A 140 14.64 -8.03 2.90
N ILE A 141 13.37 -8.39 3.14
CA ILE A 141 12.99 -9.64 3.77
C ILE A 141 12.53 -10.65 2.70
N PRO A 142 13.29 -11.74 2.45
CA PRO A 142 12.92 -12.71 1.42
C PRO A 142 11.56 -13.37 1.68
N GLY A 143 10.79 -13.57 0.61
CA GLY A 143 9.54 -14.32 0.63
C GLY A 143 8.30 -13.53 1.04
N ILE A 144 8.42 -12.31 1.56
CA ILE A 144 7.27 -11.43 1.89
C ILE A 144 6.72 -10.80 0.60
N LYS A 145 5.39 -10.83 0.43
CA LYS A 145 4.69 -10.01 -0.56
C LYS A 145 4.40 -8.64 0.03
N ILE A 146 4.47 -7.58 -0.80
CA ILE A 146 4.19 -6.21 -0.36
C ILE A 146 3.09 -5.63 -1.23
N LEU A 147 1.96 -5.28 -0.60
CA LEU A 147 0.79 -4.69 -1.24
C LEU A 147 0.59 -3.26 -0.72
N SER A 148 0.22 -2.34 -1.60
CA SER A 148 -0.02 -0.94 -1.27
C SER A 148 -1.24 -0.43 -2.07
N PRO A 149 -2.45 -0.83 -1.68
CA PRO A 149 -3.68 -0.46 -2.38
C PRO A 149 -3.99 1.03 -2.28
N CYS A 150 -4.63 1.60 -3.31
CA CYS A 150 -4.82 3.04 -3.49
C CYS A 150 -6.16 3.59 -3.00
N ASP A 151 -7.22 2.79 -2.94
CA ASP A 151 -8.54 3.22 -2.51
C ASP A 151 -9.29 2.14 -1.72
N GLY A 152 -10.49 2.46 -1.22
CA GLY A 152 -11.28 1.52 -0.43
C GLY A 152 -11.68 0.25 -1.18
N THR A 153 -11.95 0.33 -2.48
CA THR A 153 -12.29 -0.84 -3.32
C THR A 153 -11.09 -1.76 -3.45
N GLU A 154 -9.94 -1.19 -3.70
CA GLU A 154 -8.71 -1.96 -3.84
C GLU A 154 -8.24 -2.53 -2.50
N ILE A 155 -8.36 -1.78 -1.39
CA ILE A 155 -8.09 -2.32 -0.04
C ILE A 155 -8.94 -3.56 0.22
N TYR A 156 -10.25 -3.51 -0.10
CA TYR A 156 -11.14 -4.66 0.08
C TYR A 156 -10.63 -5.88 -0.68
N LYS A 157 -10.30 -5.73 -1.96
CA LYS A 157 -9.79 -6.82 -2.80
C LYS A 157 -8.40 -7.31 -2.35
N ALA A 158 -7.50 -6.39 -2.03
CA ALA A 158 -6.14 -6.70 -1.59
C ALA A 158 -6.11 -7.51 -0.31
N VAL A 159 -6.92 -7.14 0.68
CA VAL A 159 -7.01 -7.87 1.96
C VAL A 159 -7.58 -9.27 1.76
N VAL A 160 -8.64 -9.43 0.95
CA VAL A 160 -9.19 -10.76 0.61
C VAL A 160 -8.13 -11.62 -0.08
N SER A 161 -7.51 -11.10 -1.15
CA SER A 161 -6.46 -11.82 -1.88
C SER A 161 -5.27 -12.18 -0.99
N ALA A 162 -4.92 -11.29 -0.05
CA ALA A 162 -3.86 -11.58 0.90
C ALA A 162 -4.25 -12.71 1.87
N ILE A 163 -5.47 -12.73 2.42
CA ILE A 163 -5.92 -13.79 3.33
C ILE A 163 -5.87 -15.15 2.61
N GLU A 164 -6.29 -15.20 1.34
CA GLU A 164 -6.32 -16.42 0.54
C GLU A 164 -4.93 -16.86 0.04
N TYR A 165 -3.97 -15.95 -0.03
CA TYR A 165 -2.58 -16.29 -0.36
C TYR A 165 -1.91 -17.05 0.79
N LYS A 166 -1.28 -18.19 0.51
CA LYS A 166 -0.52 -18.96 1.51
C LYS A 166 0.90 -18.41 1.63
N GLY A 167 1.18 -17.75 2.75
CA GLY A 167 2.50 -17.18 3.04
C GLY A 167 2.41 -15.77 3.62
N PRO A 168 3.57 -15.15 3.92
CA PRO A 168 3.62 -13.83 4.54
C PRO A 168 3.30 -12.72 3.55
N VAL A 169 2.46 -11.78 3.99
CA VAL A 169 2.09 -10.57 3.23
C VAL A 169 2.20 -9.37 4.15
N TYR A 170 2.84 -8.31 3.70
CA TYR A 170 2.74 -6.98 4.27
C TYR A 170 1.78 -6.14 3.44
N ILE A 171 0.77 -5.56 4.07
CA ILE A 171 -0.18 -4.65 3.43
C ILE A 171 0.00 -3.26 4.02
N ARG A 172 0.40 -2.35 3.18
CA ARG A 172 0.61 -0.95 3.50
C ARG A 172 -0.69 -0.20 3.26
N LEU A 173 -1.35 0.25 4.31
CA LEU A 173 -2.58 1.04 4.20
C LEU A 173 -2.26 2.53 4.29
N THR A 174 -2.47 3.22 3.19
CA THR A 174 -2.46 4.68 3.08
C THR A 174 -3.90 5.17 2.87
N GLY A 175 -4.26 6.29 3.43
CA GLY A 175 -5.61 6.85 3.29
C GLY A 175 -6.38 6.88 4.61
N ASP A 176 -6.91 8.07 4.90
CA ASP A 176 -7.79 8.35 6.04
C ASP A 176 -9.27 8.19 5.63
N THR A 177 -10.20 8.69 6.42
CA THR A 177 -11.61 8.82 6.05
C THR A 177 -11.77 9.67 4.78
N LEU A 178 -12.84 9.41 4.02
CA LEU A 178 -13.11 10.11 2.75
C LEU A 178 -12.01 9.91 1.69
N MET A 179 -11.53 8.69 1.56
CA MET A 179 -10.55 8.34 0.52
C MET A 179 -11.06 8.71 -0.88
N PRO A 180 -10.19 9.14 -1.79
CA PRO A 180 -10.55 9.30 -3.18
C PRO A 180 -11.01 7.96 -3.77
N ILE A 181 -11.94 8.00 -4.72
CA ILE A 181 -12.35 6.84 -5.50
C ILE A 181 -11.50 6.83 -6.78
N VAL A 182 -10.59 5.90 -6.87
CA VAL A 182 -9.78 5.62 -8.07
C VAL A 182 -10.55 4.66 -8.97
N TYR A 183 -11.02 3.56 -8.39
CA TYR A 183 -11.81 2.55 -9.10
C TYR A 183 -13.30 2.85 -8.94
N LYS A 184 -13.91 3.35 -10.02
CA LYS A 184 -15.35 3.69 -10.06
C LYS A 184 -16.26 2.47 -10.18
N ASP A 185 -15.68 1.35 -10.59
CA ASP A 185 -16.29 0.03 -10.62
C ASP A 185 -15.28 -1.03 -10.13
N ALA A 186 -15.75 -2.23 -9.85
CA ALA A 186 -14.92 -3.31 -9.33
C ALA A 186 -14.73 -4.45 -10.36
N THR A 187 -14.86 -4.14 -11.65
CA THR A 187 -14.80 -5.14 -12.73
C THR A 187 -13.37 -5.65 -12.98
N TYR A 188 -12.34 -4.89 -12.58
CA TYR A 188 -10.95 -5.32 -12.71
C TYR A 188 -10.63 -6.51 -11.80
N ASN A 189 -9.76 -7.39 -12.29
CA ASN A 189 -9.23 -8.50 -11.50
C ASN A 189 -8.06 -8.01 -10.64
N TYR A 190 -8.11 -8.27 -9.32
CA TYR A 190 -6.99 -8.00 -8.41
C TYR A 190 -6.12 -9.26 -8.31
N GLU A 191 -4.89 -9.16 -8.73
CA GLU A 191 -3.93 -10.27 -8.70
C GLU A 191 -2.59 -9.82 -8.10
N ILE A 192 -2.12 -10.50 -7.05
CA ILE A 192 -0.82 -10.19 -6.43
C ILE A 192 0.29 -10.38 -7.47
N GLY A 193 1.12 -9.36 -7.66
CA GLY A 193 2.21 -9.36 -8.66
C GLY A 193 1.83 -8.75 -10.00
N LYS A 194 0.62 -8.22 -10.11
CA LYS A 194 0.18 -7.42 -11.27
C LYS A 194 0.04 -5.95 -10.90
N ALA A 195 -0.15 -5.13 -11.92
CA ALA A 195 -0.46 -3.72 -11.81
C ALA A 195 -1.63 -3.37 -12.71
N ASN A 196 -2.31 -2.26 -12.44
CA ASN A 196 -3.46 -1.83 -13.22
C ASN A 196 -3.15 -0.56 -14.03
N ILE A 197 -3.44 -0.58 -15.33
CA ILE A 197 -3.37 0.62 -16.17
C ILE A 197 -4.69 1.38 -16.02
N LEU A 198 -4.65 2.54 -15.37
CA LEU A 198 -5.80 3.40 -15.12
C LEU A 198 -6.09 4.37 -16.27
N LYS A 199 -5.04 4.77 -16.98
CA LYS A 199 -5.11 5.64 -18.17
C LYS A 199 -4.03 5.19 -19.15
N LYS A 200 -4.36 5.08 -20.43
CA LYS A 200 -3.42 4.71 -21.49
C LYS A 200 -2.87 5.94 -22.18
N GLY A 201 -1.59 5.94 -22.46
CA GLY A 201 -0.83 6.86 -23.27
C GLY A 201 0.41 6.14 -23.81
N ASN A 202 1.33 6.84 -24.48
CA ASN A 202 2.41 6.18 -25.20
C ASN A 202 3.81 6.76 -24.95
N GLU A 203 3.92 7.91 -24.28
CA GLU A 203 5.20 8.60 -24.15
C GLU A 203 5.77 8.56 -22.75
N ILE A 204 4.91 8.78 -21.74
CA ILE A 204 5.27 8.89 -20.33
C ILE A 204 4.47 7.88 -19.52
N ALA A 205 5.11 7.13 -18.64
CA ALA A 205 4.44 6.28 -17.67
C ALA A 205 4.56 6.87 -16.26
N ILE A 206 3.44 7.27 -15.67
CA ILE A 206 3.34 7.65 -14.26
C ILE A 206 2.96 6.38 -13.49
N ILE A 207 3.87 5.85 -12.69
CA ILE A 207 3.68 4.65 -11.89
C ILE A 207 3.59 5.06 -10.43
N ALA A 208 2.42 4.94 -9.83
CA ALA A 208 2.18 5.32 -8.45
C ALA A 208 1.70 4.14 -7.60
N THR A 209 1.77 4.24 -6.28
CA THR A 209 1.33 3.20 -5.35
C THR A 209 0.69 3.80 -4.10
N GLY A 210 -0.38 3.15 -3.61
CA GLY A 210 -1.15 3.65 -2.48
C GLY A 210 -1.96 4.90 -2.80
N ASN A 211 -2.35 5.65 -1.79
CA ASN A 211 -3.25 6.80 -1.92
C ASN A 211 -2.79 7.85 -2.95
N ILE A 212 -1.48 8.01 -3.14
CA ILE A 212 -0.90 8.99 -4.08
C ILE A 212 -1.19 8.66 -5.57
N VAL A 213 -1.72 7.48 -5.89
CA VAL A 213 -2.18 7.13 -7.24
C VAL A 213 -3.16 8.18 -7.77
N LYS A 214 -4.04 8.70 -6.90
CA LYS A 214 -4.96 9.76 -7.29
C LYS A 214 -4.24 11.03 -7.74
N ASN A 215 -3.17 11.43 -7.06
CA ASN A 215 -2.37 12.59 -7.46
C ASN A 215 -1.69 12.37 -8.81
N GLY A 216 -1.26 11.14 -9.09
CA GLY A 216 -0.73 10.75 -10.41
C GLY A 216 -1.77 10.86 -11.53
N LEU A 217 -3.01 10.41 -11.27
CA LEU A 217 -4.12 10.57 -12.22
C LEU A 217 -4.44 12.04 -12.49
N ASP A 218 -4.55 12.84 -11.43
CA ASP A 218 -4.85 14.26 -11.56
C ASP A 218 -3.72 15.02 -12.28
N ALA A 219 -2.46 14.64 -12.03
CA ALA A 219 -1.31 15.20 -12.76
C ALA A 219 -1.39 14.87 -14.26
N ALA A 220 -1.74 13.61 -14.62
CA ALA A 220 -1.93 13.23 -16.03
C ALA A 220 -3.10 13.97 -16.70
N ASP A 221 -4.13 14.34 -15.94
CA ASP A 221 -5.24 15.14 -16.45
C ASP A 221 -4.86 16.61 -16.65
N LEU A 222 -3.99 17.17 -15.82
CA LEU A 222 -3.40 18.50 -16.02
C LEU A 222 -2.48 18.54 -17.25
N LEU A 223 -1.90 17.42 -17.64
CA LEU A 223 -0.96 17.31 -18.77
C LEU A 223 -1.64 16.95 -20.11
N LYS A 224 -2.91 16.58 -20.13
CA LYS A 224 -3.61 15.94 -21.26
C LYS A 224 -3.49 16.65 -22.61
N ASP A 225 -3.36 17.99 -22.62
CA ASP A 225 -3.27 18.80 -23.84
C ASP A 225 -1.80 19.01 -24.29
N GLN A 226 -0.83 18.52 -23.55
CA GLN A 226 0.62 18.72 -23.80
C GLN A 226 1.41 17.42 -23.91
N LEU A 227 1.06 16.40 -23.15
CA LEU A 227 1.81 15.15 -23.01
C LEU A 227 0.87 13.95 -22.92
N ASP A 228 1.25 12.86 -23.58
CA ASP A 228 0.47 11.61 -23.58
C ASP A 228 0.96 10.65 -22.49
N CYS A 229 0.24 10.66 -21.36
CA CYS A 229 0.62 9.93 -20.15
C CYS A 229 -0.21 8.67 -19.95
N THR A 230 0.48 7.54 -19.77
CA THR A 230 -0.05 6.33 -19.12
C THR A 230 0.00 6.52 -17.61
N VAL A 231 -1.07 6.15 -16.90
CA VAL A 231 -1.08 6.11 -15.42
C VAL A 231 -1.29 4.68 -14.96
N ILE A 232 -0.40 4.23 -14.09
CA ILE A 232 -0.34 2.86 -13.59
C ILE A 232 -0.43 2.88 -12.07
N ASP A 233 -1.34 2.07 -11.56
CA ASP A 233 -1.40 1.72 -10.16
C ASP A 233 -0.58 0.45 -9.93
N MET A 234 0.58 0.62 -9.30
CA MET A 234 1.45 -0.49 -8.89
C MET A 234 1.09 -0.93 -7.48
N HIS A 235 -0.07 -1.52 -7.32
CA HIS A 235 -0.59 -1.96 -6.03
C HIS A 235 0.21 -3.11 -5.39
N THR A 236 1.02 -3.81 -6.16
CA THR A 236 1.96 -4.82 -5.66
C THR A 236 3.39 -4.36 -5.90
N ILE A 237 4.15 -4.18 -4.81
CA ILE A 237 5.55 -3.75 -4.87
C ILE A 237 6.50 -4.97 -4.89
N VAL A 238 6.11 -6.04 -4.23
CA VAL A 238 6.85 -7.32 -4.25
C VAL A 238 5.87 -8.47 -4.46
N PRO A 239 6.00 -9.17 -5.61
CA PRO A 239 6.86 -8.87 -6.75
C PRO A 239 6.31 -7.70 -7.58
N LEU A 240 7.17 -6.99 -8.30
CA LEU A 240 6.75 -6.06 -9.36
C LEU A 240 6.11 -6.82 -10.52
N ASP A 241 5.23 -6.16 -11.28
CA ASP A 241 4.75 -6.67 -12.56
C ASP A 241 5.83 -6.53 -13.64
N ALA A 242 6.70 -7.53 -13.71
CA ALA A 242 7.79 -7.56 -14.68
C ALA A 242 7.29 -7.56 -16.14
N THR A 243 6.13 -8.14 -16.41
CA THR A 243 5.53 -8.15 -17.76
C THR A 243 5.19 -6.74 -18.20
N LEU A 244 4.50 -6.00 -17.34
CA LEU A 244 4.15 -4.60 -17.63
C LEU A 244 5.42 -3.73 -17.77
N LEU A 245 6.42 -3.90 -16.88
CA LEU A 245 7.66 -3.14 -16.98
C LEU A 245 8.41 -3.41 -18.28
N GLN A 246 8.38 -4.64 -18.82
CA GLN A 246 8.93 -4.95 -20.15
C GLN A 246 8.19 -4.22 -21.28
N GLU A 247 6.87 -4.07 -21.19
CA GLU A 247 6.09 -3.31 -22.17
C GLU A 247 6.46 -1.82 -22.14
N LEU A 248 6.79 -1.29 -20.96
CA LEU A 248 7.15 0.13 -20.77
C LEU A 248 8.58 0.48 -21.15
N LYS A 249 9.44 -0.48 -21.49
CA LYS A 249 10.88 -0.23 -21.76
C LYS A 249 11.16 0.77 -22.89
N HIS A 250 10.19 0.97 -23.79
CA HIS A 250 10.29 1.90 -24.92
C HIS A 250 9.67 3.27 -24.66
N TYR A 251 9.08 3.50 -23.49
CA TYR A 251 8.60 4.81 -23.11
C TYR A 251 9.78 5.80 -22.98
N LYS A 252 9.53 7.05 -23.29
CA LYS A 252 10.57 8.09 -23.18
C LYS A 252 10.93 8.39 -21.73
N LEU A 253 9.93 8.35 -20.85
CA LEU A 253 10.08 8.68 -19.42
C LEU A 253 9.17 7.82 -18.56
N ILE A 254 9.74 7.24 -17.50
CA ILE A 254 9.00 6.69 -16.36
C ILE A 254 9.11 7.65 -15.18
N VAL A 255 7.99 7.90 -14.54
CA VAL A 255 7.89 8.73 -13.33
C VAL A 255 7.27 7.89 -12.24
N THR A 256 8.04 7.49 -11.24
CA THR A 256 7.48 6.82 -10.05
C THR A 256 7.05 7.83 -9.00
N VAL A 257 5.90 7.61 -8.37
CA VAL A 257 5.32 8.51 -7.36
C VAL A 257 4.93 7.70 -6.12
N GLU A 258 5.46 8.08 -4.98
CA GLU A 258 5.26 7.35 -3.72
C GLU A 258 5.32 8.24 -2.47
N GLU A 259 4.44 8.01 -1.51
CA GLU A 259 4.53 8.58 -0.16
C GLU A 259 5.49 7.74 0.69
N HIS A 260 6.75 7.77 0.33
CA HIS A 260 7.83 7.03 0.95
C HIS A 260 9.16 7.73 0.65
N LEU A 261 10.23 7.40 1.37
CA LEU A 261 11.57 7.81 0.99
C LEU A 261 11.91 7.27 -0.42
N LYS A 262 12.58 8.06 -1.24
CA LYS A 262 13.08 7.60 -2.55
C LYS A 262 13.98 6.37 -2.41
N ALA A 263 14.76 6.32 -1.31
CA ALA A 263 15.64 5.21 -1.00
C ALA A 263 14.83 3.97 -0.58
N GLY A 264 14.97 2.87 -1.31
CA GLY A 264 14.39 1.59 -1.00
C GLY A 264 12.89 1.43 -1.31
N GLY A 265 12.19 2.48 -1.76
CA GLY A 265 10.77 2.46 -2.11
C GLY A 265 10.46 1.84 -3.48
N LEU A 266 9.30 2.18 -4.03
CA LEU A 266 8.84 1.76 -5.36
C LEU A 266 9.80 2.20 -6.46
N GLY A 267 10.22 3.47 -6.42
CA GLY A 267 11.15 4.02 -7.41
C GLY A 267 12.49 3.29 -7.42
N SER A 268 13.04 2.97 -6.24
CA SER A 268 14.25 2.14 -6.13
C SER A 268 14.02 0.74 -6.70
N ALA A 269 12.89 0.10 -6.42
CA ALA A 269 12.57 -1.24 -6.94
C ALA A 269 12.54 -1.25 -8.48
N ILE A 270 11.91 -0.24 -9.10
CA ILE A 270 11.84 -0.11 -10.57
C ILE A 270 13.21 0.23 -11.15
N ALA A 271 14.01 1.07 -10.48
CA ALA A 271 15.38 1.35 -10.90
C ALA A 271 16.27 0.11 -10.89
N GLU A 272 16.17 -0.72 -9.85
CA GLU A 272 16.86 -2.02 -9.74
C GLU A 272 16.44 -2.98 -10.86
N TYR A 273 15.13 -3.03 -11.17
CA TYR A 273 14.63 -3.84 -12.29
C TYR A 273 15.26 -3.41 -13.61
N TYR A 274 15.24 -2.12 -13.94
CA TYR A 274 15.80 -1.61 -15.18
C TYR A 274 17.34 -1.57 -15.20
N ALA A 275 18.02 -1.70 -14.06
CA ALA A 275 19.48 -1.75 -14.03
C ALA A 275 20.05 -2.95 -14.80
N ALA A 276 19.30 -4.06 -14.85
CA ALA A 276 19.67 -5.26 -15.59
C ALA A 276 19.30 -5.21 -17.09
N GLU A 277 18.50 -4.23 -17.54
CA GLU A 277 17.98 -4.14 -18.90
C GLU A 277 18.92 -3.32 -19.80
N ALA A 278 19.18 -3.86 -21.02
CA ALA A 278 19.99 -3.16 -22.01
C ALA A 278 19.27 -1.93 -22.61
N VAL A 279 17.94 -2.02 -22.76
CA VAL A 279 17.08 -0.94 -23.22
C VAL A 279 16.16 -0.55 -22.06
N LYS A 280 16.21 0.70 -21.66
CA LYS A 280 15.44 1.21 -20.53
C LYS A 280 15.01 2.65 -20.76
N PRO A 281 13.84 3.06 -20.27
CA PRO A 281 13.42 4.45 -20.32
C PRO A 281 14.27 5.32 -19.38
N ARG A 282 14.23 6.62 -19.60
CA ARG A 282 14.65 7.56 -18.56
C ARG A 282 13.71 7.42 -17.37
N HIS A 283 14.23 7.39 -16.15
CA HIS A 283 13.43 7.20 -14.94
C HIS A 283 13.71 8.33 -13.95
N ILE A 284 12.65 8.93 -13.41
CA ILE A 284 12.70 9.86 -12.30
C ILE A 284 11.86 9.36 -11.14
N ILE A 285 12.33 9.57 -9.93
CA ILE A 285 11.66 9.14 -8.70
C ILE A 285 11.11 10.36 -7.99
N LEU A 286 9.80 10.41 -7.79
CA LEU A 286 9.10 11.40 -6.97
C LEU A 286 8.69 10.74 -5.65
N GLY A 287 9.32 11.15 -4.59
CA GLY A 287 9.15 10.68 -3.22
C GLY A 287 9.89 11.61 -2.28
N VAL A 288 9.97 11.26 -1.02
CA VAL A 288 10.67 12.05 -0.01
C VAL A 288 12.18 11.88 -0.18
N ASP A 289 12.91 12.99 -0.19
CA ASP A 289 14.36 13.01 -0.15
C ASP A 289 14.88 12.58 1.25
N ASP A 290 16.19 12.61 1.46
CA ASP A 290 16.82 12.26 2.75
C ASP A 290 16.56 13.36 3.80
N ILE A 291 15.29 13.54 4.16
CA ILE A 291 14.80 14.50 5.15
C ILE A 291 13.67 13.92 5.98
N TYR A 292 13.52 14.40 7.20
CA TYR A 292 12.28 14.22 7.94
C TYR A 292 11.21 15.19 7.44
N THR A 293 10.01 14.67 7.18
CA THR A 293 8.89 15.49 6.70
C THR A 293 8.38 16.44 7.80
N PRO A 294 7.90 17.65 7.43
CA PRO A 294 7.27 18.54 8.40
C PRO A 294 5.96 17.96 8.95
N SER A 295 5.56 18.42 10.14
CA SER A 295 4.24 18.09 10.69
C SER A 295 3.14 18.89 10.01
N GLY A 296 1.96 18.29 9.82
CA GLY A 296 0.80 18.96 9.24
C GLY A 296 -0.20 17.96 8.65
N THR A 297 -1.18 18.45 7.91
CA THR A 297 -2.12 17.59 7.20
C THR A 297 -1.43 16.85 6.06
N THR A 298 -1.97 15.72 5.63
CA THR A 298 -1.45 14.95 4.49
C THR A 298 -1.22 15.82 3.25
N GLY A 299 -2.19 16.66 2.87
CA GLY A 299 -2.08 17.55 1.71
C GLY A 299 -0.97 18.59 1.86
N TYR A 300 -0.80 19.15 3.06
CA TYR A 300 0.30 20.07 3.36
C TYR A 300 1.65 19.38 3.18
N VAL A 301 1.82 18.20 3.73
CA VAL A 301 3.09 17.47 3.59
C VAL A 301 3.36 17.08 2.15
N GLN A 302 2.34 16.61 1.40
CA GLN A 302 2.47 16.34 -0.04
C GLN A 302 2.99 17.58 -0.80
N GLU A 303 2.47 18.76 -0.48
CA GLU A 303 2.92 20.01 -1.11
C GLU A 303 4.35 20.38 -0.72
N GLN A 304 4.74 20.22 0.55
CA GLN A 304 6.10 20.52 1.02
C GLN A 304 7.17 19.63 0.38
N VAL A 305 6.82 18.38 0.06
CA VAL A 305 7.76 17.42 -0.56
C VAL A 305 7.62 17.30 -2.08
N GLY A 306 6.80 18.15 -2.70
CA GLY A 306 6.66 18.20 -4.16
C GLY A 306 5.79 17.10 -4.76
N LEU A 307 4.84 16.55 -4.00
CA LEU A 307 3.97 15.44 -4.39
C LEU A 307 2.51 15.84 -4.62
N SER A 308 2.16 17.13 -4.62
CA SER A 308 0.84 17.56 -5.09
C SER A 308 0.70 17.30 -6.60
N SER A 309 -0.51 17.08 -7.08
CA SER A 309 -0.79 16.78 -8.50
C SER A 309 -0.18 17.82 -9.44
N ARG A 310 -0.26 19.10 -9.05
CA ARG A 310 0.32 20.21 -9.80
C ARG A 310 1.85 20.12 -9.86
N GLN A 311 2.51 19.87 -8.74
CA GLN A 311 3.98 19.79 -8.68
C GLN A 311 4.50 18.55 -9.44
N ILE A 312 3.78 17.43 -9.37
CA ILE A 312 4.05 16.24 -10.17
C ILE A 312 4.00 16.61 -11.67
N ALA A 313 2.94 17.29 -12.12
CA ALA A 313 2.79 17.71 -13.52
C ALA A 313 3.90 18.67 -13.95
N GLU A 314 4.22 19.70 -13.15
CA GLU A 314 5.31 20.65 -13.41
C GLU A 314 6.68 19.94 -13.53
N ARG A 315 6.94 18.98 -12.64
CA ARG A 315 8.17 18.18 -12.68
C ARG A 315 8.25 17.32 -13.94
N ILE A 316 7.16 16.69 -14.35
CA ILE A 316 7.09 15.90 -15.59
C ILE A 316 7.42 16.79 -16.80
N ILE A 317 6.80 17.97 -16.93
CA ILE A 317 7.08 18.90 -18.02
C ILE A 317 8.55 19.28 -18.07
N LYS A 318 9.12 19.65 -16.92
CA LYS A 318 10.52 20.04 -16.82
C LYS A 318 11.45 18.91 -17.27
N GLU A 319 11.22 17.70 -16.78
CA GLU A 319 12.09 16.57 -17.07
C GLU A 319 11.90 16.03 -18.51
N PHE A 320 10.70 16.12 -19.07
CA PHE A 320 10.44 15.66 -20.44
C PHE A 320 11.05 16.58 -21.51
N ARG A 321 11.21 17.87 -21.21
CA ARG A 321 11.78 18.86 -22.12
C ARG A 321 13.31 18.98 -22.00
N SER A 322 13.92 18.47 -20.93
CA SER A 322 15.37 18.40 -20.71
C SER A 322 16.00 17.18 -21.40
#